data_191a5caefe8216b7d44d1d3b44b32dbc
#
_entry.id   191a5caefe8216b7d44d1d3b44b32dbc
#
_cell.length_a   1.000
_cell.length_b   1.000
_cell.length_c   1.000
_cell.angle_alpha   90.00
_cell.angle_beta   90.00
_cell.angle_gamma   90.00
#
_symmetry.space_group_name_H-M   'P 1'
#
loop_
_entity.id
_entity.type
_entity.pdbx_description
1 polymer ?
#
loop_
_entity_poly.entity_id
_entity_poly.type
_entity_poly.pdbx_seq_one_letter_code
_entity_poly.pdbx_strand_id
1 'polypeptide(L)'
;FHFEHIHKVAKARKHIFCEKPIDLSLEKVINIKETIDAAGIHFMLGFNRRFDPHIKKLKKALDQDQAGRPRILKITSRDPEPPPLKFIQHSGGLFLDMTIHDFDIARFLVEDEVVQVMAYGTVFGNLNLETLDDIDTAVVTLIFKNGCMVQIDNSRYCPYGYDQRIEVFGEKGKIATQNI
;
A
#
# COMPACT_ATOMS: atom_id res chain seq x y z
N PHE A 1 8.69 -8.42 -15.85
CA PHE A 1 8.99 -9.85 -15.61
C PHE A 1 7.79 -10.64 -15.07
N HIS A 2 7.00 -10.09 -14.14
CA HIS A 2 5.85 -10.82 -13.56
C HIS A 2 4.80 -11.17 -14.62
N PHE A 3 4.46 -10.24 -15.52
CA PHE A 3 3.45 -10.42 -16.55
C PHE A 3 3.60 -11.72 -17.32
N GLU A 4 4.77 -11.96 -17.92
CA GLU A 4 5.01 -13.15 -18.73
C GLU A 4 5.00 -14.45 -17.91
N HIS A 5 5.57 -14.40 -16.71
CA HIS A 5 5.61 -15.56 -15.81
C HIS A 5 4.21 -15.96 -15.34
N ILE A 6 3.38 -14.96 -14.95
CA ILE A 6 2.00 -15.21 -14.52
C ILE A 6 1.21 -15.89 -15.63
N HIS A 7 1.31 -15.40 -16.88
CA HIS A 7 0.60 -16.03 -18.01
C HIS A 7 1.02 -17.48 -18.24
N LYS A 8 2.33 -17.76 -18.19
CA LYS A 8 2.83 -19.14 -18.35
C LYS A 8 2.32 -20.07 -17.26
N VAL A 9 2.34 -19.61 -16.00
CA VAL A 9 1.92 -20.40 -14.84
C VAL A 9 0.39 -20.58 -14.82
N ALA A 10 -0.37 -19.53 -15.17
CA ALA A 10 -1.82 -19.60 -15.29
C ALA A 10 -2.27 -20.58 -16.41
N LYS A 11 -1.58 -20.54 -17.57
CA LYS A 11 -1.81 -21.51 -18.66
C LYS A 11 -1.56 -22.95 -18.22
N ALA A 12 -0.61 -23.16 -17.31
CA ALA A 12 -0.35 -24.47 -16.71
C ALA A 12 -1.31 -24.81 -15.53
N ARG A 13 -2.30 -23.95 -15.26
CA ARG A 13 -3.28 -24.08 -14.18
C ARG A 13 -2.65 -24.29 -12.79
N LYS A 14 -1.53 -23.62 -12.51
CA LYS A 14 -0.88 -23.65 -11.21
C LYS A 14 -1.29 -22.42 -10.40
N HIS A 15 -1.44 -22.60 -9.08
CA HIS A 15 -1.63 -21.47 -8.17
C HIS A 15 -0.38 -20.59 -8.12
N ILE A 16 -0.57 -19.28 -7.87
CA ILE A 16 0.49 -18.29 -7.96
C ILE A 16 0.56 -17.48 -6.67
N PHE A 17 1.75 -17.36 -6.12
CA PHE A 17 2.14 -16.28 -5.22
C PHE A 17 3.05 -15.32 -5.98
N CYS A 18 2.74 -14.04 -5.96
CA CYS A 18 3.50 -13.01 -6.68
C CYS A 18 3.81 -11.84 -5.77
N GLU A 19 5.05 -11.34 -5.80
CA GLU A 19 5.42 -10.11 -5.12
C GLU A 19 4.80 -8.85 -5.78
N LYS A 20 4.61 -7.81 -4.96
CA LYS A 20 4.20 -6.49 -5.44
C LYS A 20 5.38 -5.72 -6.10
N PRO A 21 5.12 -4.80 -7.01
CA PRO A 21 3.88 -4.66 -7.76
C PRO A 21 3.73 -5.78 -8.79
N ILE A 22 2.52 -6.11 -9.15
CA ILE A 22 2.26 -7.09 -10.22
C ILE A 22 2.91 -6.63 -11.54
N ASP A 23 2.66 -5.40 -11.93
CA ASP A 23 3.28 -4.68 -13.06
C ASP A 23 3.15 -3.17 -12.82
N LEU A 24 3.95 -2.38 -13.53
CA LEU A 24 3.87 -0.91 -13.50
C LEU A 24 2.78 -0.37 -14.45
N SER A 25 2.29 -1.19 -15.37
CA SER A 25 1.22 -0.85 -16.32
C SER A 25 -0.12 -1.36 -15.82
N LEU A 26 -1.09 -0.44 -15.64
CA LEU A 26 -2.46 -0.79 -15.27
C LEU A 26 -3.11 -1.73 -16.28
N GLU A 27 -2.87 -1.52 -17.59
CA GLU A 27 -3.40 -2.38 -18.65
C GLU A 27 -2.93 -3.84 -18.47
N LYS A 28 -1.64 -4.03 -18.18
CA LYS A 28 -1.09 -5.36 -17.90
C LYS A 28 -1.67 -5.97 -16.63
N VAL A 29 -1.89 -5.17 -15.57
CA VAL A 29 -2.52 -5.65 -14.33
C VAL A 29 -3.94 -6.13 -14.59
N ILE A 30 -4.72 -5.40 -15.41
CA ILE A 30 -6.08 -5.80 -15.80
C ILE A 30 -6.04 -7.13 -16.59
N ASN A 31 -5.16 -7.23 -17.57
CA ASN A 31 -5.00 -8.44 -18.38
C ASN A 31 -4.58 -9.66 -17.55
N ILE A 32 -3.67 -9.47 -16.58
CA ILE A 32 -3.29 -10.50 -15.61
C ILE A 32 -4.52 -10.96 -14.82
N LYS A 33 -5.34 -10.03 -14.32
CA LYS A 33 -6.55 -10.37 -13.58
C LYS A 33 -7.50 -11.23 -14.42
N GLU A 34 -7.77 -10.83 -15.65
CA GLU A 34 -8.60 -11.60 -16.58
C GLU A 34 -8.03 -13.00 -16.84
N THR A 35 -6.71 -13.09 -17.02
CA THR A 35 -6.01 -14.38 -17.23
C THR A 35 -6.17 -15.32 -16.02
N ILE A 36 -6.03 -14.79 -14.80
CA ILE A 36 -6.17 -15.56 -13.56
C ILE A 36 -7.61 -16.03 -13.38
N ASP A 37 -8.59 -15.13 -13.59
CA ASP A 37 -10.02 -15.43 -13.47
C ASP A 37 -10.41 -16.53 -14.47
N ALA A 38 -9.96 -16.42 -15.72
CA ALA A 38 -10.23 -17.43 -16.76
C ALA A 38 -9.57 -18.78 -16.48
N ALA A 39 -8.41 -18.78 -15.85
CA ALA A 39 -7.71 -20.02 -15.47
C ALA A 39 -8.33 -20.73 -14.26
N GLY A 40 -9.14 -20.04 -13.45
CA GLY A 40 -9.76 -20.56 -12.24
C GLY A 40 -8.76 -21.00 -11.17
N ILE A 41 -7.63 -20.28 -11.05
CA ILE A 41 -6.55 -20.58 -10.11
C ILE A 41 -6.57 -19.65 -8.90
N HIS A 42 -5.96 -20.07 -7.79
CA HIS A 42 -5.70 -19.19 -6.67
C HIS A 42 -4.48 -18.29 -6.99
N PHE A 43 -4.66 -17.00 -6.77
CA PHE A 43 -3.62 -16.00 -6.89
C PHE A 43 -3.53 -15.20 -5.60
N MET A 44 -2.32 -15.06 -5.09
CA MET A 44 -2.03 -14.25 -3.91
C MET A 44 -0.93 -13.23 -4.23
N LEU A 45 -1.23 -11.97 -4.00
CA LEU A 45 -0.25 -10.89 -4.10
C LEU A 45 0.42 -10.67 -2.75
N GLY A 46 1.74 -10.46 -2.76
CA GLY A 46 2.60 -10.36 -1.60
C GLY A 46 2.46 -9.05 -0.81
N PHE A 47 1.23 -8.66 -0.42
CA PHE A 47 1.01 -7.57 0.53
C PHE A 47 1.30 -8.06 1.95
N ASN A 48 2.58 -8.12 2.29
CA ASN A 48 3.11 -8.70 3.53
C ASN A 48 2.63 -7.98 4.80
N ARG A 49 2.35 -6.67 4.74
CA ARG A 49 1.90 -5.87 5.90
C ARG A 49 0.58 -6.36 6.49
N ARG A 50 -0.31 -6.98 5.71
CA ARG A 50 -1.53 -7.64 6.23
C ARG A 50 -1.24 -8.76 7.22
N PHE A 51 -0.01 -9.31 7.20
CA PHE A 51 0.41 -10.42 8.06
C PHE A 51 1.24 -9.96 9.26
N ASP A 52 1.55 -8.66 9.33
CA ASP A 52 2.23 -8.06 10.50
C ASP A 52 1.39 -8.27 11.76
N PRO A 53 2.00 -8.73 12.89
CA PRO A 53 1.28 -9.02 14.12
C PRO A 53 0.50 -7.83 14.69
N HIS A 54 1.05 -6.61 14.59
CA HIS A 54 0.42 -5.39 15.09
C HIS A 54 -0.78 -5.00 14.23
N ILE A 55 -0.64 -5.09 12.91
CA ILE A 55 -1.73 -4.82 11.95
C ILE A 55 -2.84 -5.87 12.08
N LYS A 56 -2.49 -7.16 12.23
CA LYS A 56 -3.47 -8.20 12.54
C LYS A 56 -4.22 -7.95 13.83
N LYS A 57 -3.53 -7.50 14.89
CA LYS A 57 -4.15 -7.17 16.17
C LYS A 57 -5.08 -5.97 16.04
N LEU A 58 -4.67 -4.94 15.29
CA LEU A 58 -5.51 -3.78 14.98
C LEU A 58 -6.76 -4.20 14.21
N LYS A 59 -6.61 -4.99 13.13
CA LYS A 59 -7.74 -5.51 12.35
C LYS A 59 -8.71 -6.31 13.23
N LYS A 60 -8.19 -7.23 14.04
CA LYS A 60 -9.01 -8.01 14.98
C LYS A 60 -9.79 -7.13 15.96
N ALA A 61 -9.18 -6.05 16.46
CA ALA A 61 -9.87 -5.10 17.35
C ALA A 61 -11.00 -4.35 16.64
N LEU A 62 -10.82 -4.00 15.36
CA LEU A 62 -11.86 -3.41 14.51
C LEU A 62 -12.98 -4.42 14.24
N ASP A 63 -12.66 -5.68 13.90
CA ASP A 63 -13.64 -6.76 13.68
C ASP A 63 -14.48 -7.06 14.94
N GLN A 64 -13.89 -6.82 16.12
CA GLN A 64 -14.57 -6.91 17.41
C GLN A 64 -15.30 -5.61 17.82
N ASP A 65 -15.40 -4.64 16.92
CA ASP A 65 -16.11 -3.37 17.10
C ASP A 65 -15.60 -2.53 18.30
N GLN A 66 -14.29 -2.67 18.66
CA GLN A 66 -13.71 -1.96 19.80
C GLN A 66 -13.58 -0.45 19.58
N ALA A 67 -13.40 0.00 18.33
CA ALA A 67 -13.37 1.43 17.98
C ALA A 67 -14.71 1.92 17.41
N GLY A 68 -15.67 1.04 17.17
CA GLY A 68 -16.83 1.34 16.35
C GLY A 68 -16.47 1.52 14.88
N ARG A 69 -17.37 2.05 14.08
CA ARG A 69 -17.11 2.31 12.66
C ARG A 69 -15.96 3.32 12.50
N PRO A 70 -14.93 3.01 11.72
CA PRO A 70 -13.83 3.92 11.44
C PRO A 70 -14.32 5.22 10.79
N ARG A 71 -13.84 6.36 11.27
CA ARG A 71 -14.11 7.70 10.74
C ARG A 71 -12.87 8.27 10.07
N ILE A 72 -11.72 8.18 10.75
CA ILE A 72 -10.45 8.68 10.25
C ILE A 72 -9.38 7.62 10.53
N LEU A 73 -8.60 7.28 9.52
CA LEU A 73 -7.35 6.55 9.65
C LEU A 73 -6.19 7.49 9.34
N LYS A 74 -5.11 7.36 10.11
CA LYS A 74 -3.81 7.96 9.80
C LYS A 74 -2.80 6.85 9.63
N ILE A 75 -2.07 6.86 8.53
CA ILE A 75 -1.01 5.91 8.22
C ILE A 75 0.26 6.72 8.01
N THR A 76 1.28 6.43 8.80
CA THR A 76 2.63 6.96 8.63
C THR A 76 3.51 5.82 8.18
N SER A 77 4.23 6.03 7.07
CA SER A 77 5.21 5.07 6.55
C SER A 77 6.44 5.85 6.08
N ARG A 78 7.55 5.71 6.79
CA ARG A 78 8.79 6.41 6.51
C ARG A 78 9.98 5.48 6.60
N ASP A 79 10.80 5.48 5.57
CA ASP A 79 12.02 4.68 5.52
C ASP A 79 13.21 5.49 6.05
N PRO A 80 14.17 4.88 6.79
CA PRO A 80 15.32 5.59 7.36
C PRO A 80 16.20 6.20 6.28
N GLU A 81 16.38 5.51 5.16
CA GLU A 81 17.20 5.92 4.03
C GLU A 81 16.52 5.55 2.70
N PRO A 82 16.70 6.37 1.66
CA PRO A 82 16.16 6.05 0.35
C PRO A 82 16.89 4.85 -0.26
N PRO A 83 16.20 4.05 -1.06
CA PRO A 83 16.84 2.98 -1.81
C PRO A 83 17.81 3.55 -2.85
N PRO A 84 18.76 2.74 -3.37
CA PRO A 84 19.69 3.18 -4.42
C PRO A 84 18.97 3.73 -5.65
N LEU A 85 19.52 4.79 -6.27
CA LEU A 85 18.92 5.42 -7.47
C LEU A 85 18.61 4.41 -8.58
N LYS A 86 19.49 3.43 -8.80
CA LYS A 86 19.27 2.37 -9.78
C LYS A 86 17.99 1.57 -9.53
N PHE A 87 17.61 1.38 -8.26
CA PHE A 87 16.35 0.74 -7.89
C PHE A 87 15.17 1.67 -8.18
N ILE A 88 15.27 2.94 -7.76
CA ILE A 88 14.24 3.95 -7.94
C ILE A 88 13.85 4.09 -9.42
N GLN A 89 14.82 4.13 -10.33
CA GLN A 89 14.62 4.21 -11.79
C GLN A 89 13.66 3.13 -12.34
N HIS A 90 13.53 2.01 -11.65
CA HIS A 90 12.75 0.86 -12.11
C HIS A 90 11.60 0.47 -11.16
N SER A 91 11.44 1.19 -10.05
CA SER A 91 10.46 0.85 -9.00
C SER A 91 9.03 1.28 -9.33
N GLY A 92 8.87 2.21 -10.28
CA GLY A 92 7.59 2.86 -10.57
C GLY A 92 7.29 4.06 -9.68
N GLY A 93 8.31 4.58 -8.96
CA GLY A 93 8.21 5.75 -8.11
C GLY A 93 7.64 5.46 -6.72
N LEU A 94 7.56 6.52 -5.89
CA LEU A 94 7.14 6.43 -4.50
C LEU A 94 5.79 5.71 -4.34
N PHE A 95 4.81 6.03 -5.19
CA PHE A 95 3.45 5.51 -5.05
C PHE A 95 3.36 4.01 -5.33
N LEU A 96 4.00 3.50 -6.39
CA LEU A 96 3.95 2.08 -6.76
C LEU A 96 4.93 1.21 -5.98
N ASP A 97 5.95 1.81 -5.38
CA ASP A 97 6.92 1.06 -4.58
C ASP A 97 6.56 1.05 -3.10
N MET A 98 6.29 2.22 -2.51
CA MET A 98 6.10 2.40 -1.07
C MET A 98 4.63 2.55 -0.68
N THR A 99 3.93 3.58 -1.21
CA THR A 99 2.55 3.91 -0.83
C THR A 99 1.56 2.81 -1.19
N ILE A 100 1.86 1.95 -2.16
CA ILE A 100 1.01 0.81 -2.54
C ILE A 100 0.67 -0.08 -1.34
N HIS A 101 1.59 -0.23 -0.39
CA HIS A 101 1.34 -0.96 0.85
C HIS A 101 0.32 -0.25 1.73
N ASP A 102 0.36 1.08 1.79
CA ASP A 102 -0.55 1.88 2.61
C ASP A 102 -1.94 1.94 1.98
N PHE A 103 -2.03 1.98 0.64
CA PHE A 103 -3.30 1.84 -0.08
C PHE A 103 -3.97 0.49 0.20
N ASP A 104 -3.18 -0.58 0.21
CA ASP A 104 -3.66 -1.91 0.54
C ASP A 104 -4.15 -2.00 1.99
N ILE A 105 -3.38 -1.49 2.95
CA ILE A 105 -3.76 -1.47 4.37
C ILE A 105 -4.98 -0.60 4.62
N ALA A 106 -5.10 0.56 3.96
CA ALA A 106 -6.28 1.40 4.07
C ALA A 106 -7.55 0.61 3.68
N ARG A 107 -7.55 -0.04 2.51
CA ARG A 107 -8.66 -0.88 2.05
C ARG A 107 -8.91 -2.08 2.97
N PHE A 108 -7.85 -2.72 3.47
CA PHE A 108 -7.93 -3.86 4.38
C PHE A 108 -8.58 -3.52 5.73
N LEU A 109 -8.31 -2.31 6.26
CA LEU A 109 -8.85 -1.88 7.55
C LEU A 109 -10.24 -1.25 7.45
N VAL A 110 -10.51 -0.51 6.38
CA VAL A 110 -11.81 0.18 6.17
C VAL A 110 -12.87 -0.77 5.61
N GLU A 111 -12.46 -1.81 4.86
CA GLU A 111 -13.34 -2.79 4.20
C GLU A 111 -14.34 -2.15 3.24
N ASP A 112 -13.90 -1.13 2.51
CA ASP A 112 -14.71 -0.43 1.52
C ASP A 112 -13.83 0.08 0.37
N GLU A 113 -14.41 0.74 -0.64
CA GLU A 113 -13.72 1.23 -1.81
C GLU A 113 -13.52 2.74 -1.79
N VAL A 114 -12.38 3.19 -2.31
CA VAL A 114 -12.01 4.59 -2.43
C VAL A 114 -12.81 5.24 -3.56
N VAL A 115 -13.41 6.41 -3.30
CA VAL A 115 -14.17 7.20 -4.28
C VAL A 115 -13.50 8.51 -4.65
N GLN A 116 -12.55 8.99 -3.82
CA GLN A 116 -11.80 10.21 -4.10
C GLN A 116 -10.38 10.10 -3.55
N VAL A 117 -9.41 10.63 -4.31
CA VAL A 117 -8.00 10.72 -3.92
C VAL A 117 -7.52 12.14 -4.11
N MET A 118 -6.80 12.66 -3.11
CA MET A 118 -5.98 13.87 -3.21
C MET A 118 -4.56 13.52 -2.80
N ALA A 119 -3.57 13.91 -3.59
CA ALA A 119 -2.17 13.65 -3.29
C ALA A 119 -1.31 14.88 -3.60
N TYR A 120 -0.36 15.13 -2.73
CA TYR A 120 0.70 16.12 -2.92
C TYR A 120 2.03 15.44 -2.63
N GLY A 121 3.01 15.70 -3.46
CA GLY A 121 4.35 15.14 -3.29
C GLY A 121 5.42 16.15 -3.66
N THR A 122 6.61 15.95 -3.13
CA THR A 122 7.76 16.82 -3.36
C THR A 122 9.06 16.07 -3.14
N VAL A 123 10.16 16.68 -3.53
CA VAL A 123 11.53 16.23 -3.27
C VAL A 123 12.14 17.15 -2.20
N PHE A 124 12.47 16.59 -1.04
CA PHE A 124 13.19 17.31 0.03
C PHE A 124 14.65 16.87 0.14
N GLY A 125 14.95 15.64 -0.23
CA GLY A 125 16.31 15.09 -0.16
C GLY A 125 17.17 15.44 -1.38
N ASN A 126 18.49 15.25 -1.24
CA ASN A 126 19.45 15.45 -2.33
C ASN A 126 19.60 14.20 -3.21
N LEU A 127 18.49 13.70 -3.77
CA LEU A 127 18.45 12.39 -4.43
C LEU A 127 18.50 12.43 -5.96
N ASN A 128 18.65 13.60 -6.58
CA ASN A 128 18.50 13.74 -8.05
C ASN A 128 17.17 13.14 -8.58
N LEU A 129 16.14 13.05 -7.73
CA LEU A 129 14.85 12.46 -8.10
C LEU A 129 14.08 13.31 -9.12
N GLU A 130 14.34 14.62 -9.14
CA GLU A 130 13.78 15.52 -10.15
C GLU A 130 14.12 15.07 -11.58
N THR A 131 15.31 14.46 -11.76
CA THR A 131 15.73 13.91 -13.07
C THR A 131 15.01 12.60 -13.43
N LEU A 132 14.34 11.98 -12.47
CA LEU A 132 13.63 10.71 -12.61
C LEU A 132 12.11 10.89 -12.63
N ASP A 133 11.61 12.14 -12.55
CA ASP A 133 10.18 12.45 -12.42
C ASP A 133 9.53 11.68 -11.25
N ASP A 134 10.24 11.58 -10.12
CA ASP A 134 9.80 10.92 -8.89
C ASP A 134 9.90 11.88 -7.70
N ILE A 135 9.30 11.50 -6.58
CA ILE A 135 9.24 12.24 -5.32
C ILE A 135 9.81 11.39 -4.18
N ASP A 136 10.25 12.03 -3.10
CA ASP A 136 10.69 11.33 -1.87
C ASP A 136 9.71 11.45 -0.71
N THR A 137 8.82 12.42 -0.78
CA THR A 137 7.86 12.70 0.29
C THR A 137 6.48 12.98 -0.30
N ALA A 138 5.44 12.38 0.29
CA ALA A 138 4.06 12.57 -0.14
C ALA A 138 3.08 12.58 1.02
N VAL A 139 2.00 13.33 0.84
CA VAL A 139 0.79 13.26 1.67
C VAL A 139 -0.38 12.90 0.76
N VAL A 140 -1.14 11.87 1.16
CA VAL A 140 -2.31 11.41 0.41
C VAL A 140 -3.53 11.40 1.32
N THR A 141 -4.66 11.85 0.79
CA THR A 141 -5.97 11.70 1.41
C THR A 141 -6.86 10.84 0.54
N LEU A 142 -7.43 9.78 1.13
CA LEU A 142 -8.41 8.91 0.48
C LEU A 142 -9.77 9.12 1.15
N ILE A 143 -10.82 9.24 0.34
CA ILE A 143 -12.21 9.24 0.82
C ILE A 143 -12.84 7.92 0.37
N PHE A 144 -13.38 7.19 1.32
CA PHE A 144 -14.06 5.92 1.07
C PHE A 144 -15.57 6.15 0.90
N LYS A 145 -16.23 5.23 0.19
CA LYS A 145 -17.67 5.29 -0.09
C LYS A 145 -18.52 5.39 1.17
N ASN A 146 -18.11 4.73 2.26
CA ASN A 146 -18.79 4.79 3.57
C ASN A 146 -18.53 6.09 4.35
N GLY A 147 -17.77 7.04 3.77
CA GLY A 147 -17.43 8.33 4.39
C GLY A 147 -16.16 8.31 5.25
N CYS A 148 -15.52 7.18 5.45
CA CYS A 148 -14.23 7.11 6.13
C CYS A 148 -13.16 7.88 5.35
N MET A 149 -12.34 8.65 6.07
CA MET A 149 -11.22 9.39 5.52
C MET A 149 -9.90 8.74 5.94
N VAL A 150 -8.97 8.57 5.01
CA VAL A 150 -7.64 8.05 5.31
C VAL A 150 -6.60 9.08 4.91
N GLN A 151 -5.72 9.41 5.84
CA GLN A 151 -4.56 10.26 5.61
C GLN A 151 -3.30 9.39 5.65
N ILE A 152 -2.50 9.46 4.62
CA ILE A 152 -1.22 8.75 4.50
C ILE A 152 -0.11 9.79 4.40
N ASP A 153 0.95 9.64 5.18
CA ASP A 153 2.19 10.38 5.00
C ASP A 153 3.35 9.42 4.75
N ASN A 154 4.06 9.65 3.67
CA ASN A 154 5.20 8.84 3.25
C ASN A 154 6.46 9.68 3.12
N SER A 155 7.59 9.13 3.50
CA SER A 155 8.90 9.68 3.16
C SER A 155 9.92 8.58 2.95
N ARG A 156 10.76 8.72 1.91
CA ARG A 156 11.92 7.85 1.69
C ARG A 156 13.12 8.23 2.56
N TYR A 157 12.97 9.24 3.40
CA TYR A 157 14.03 9.68 4.30
C TYR A 157 13.48 10.08 5.67
N CYS A 158 13.91 9.34 6.68
CA CYS A 158 13.48 9.54 8.05
C CYS A 158 14.70 9.48 8.99
N PRO A 159 15.27 10.64 9.40
CA PRO A 159 16.53 10.67 10.13
C PRO A 159 16.46 10.05 11.54
N TYR A 160 15.28 9.83 12.07
CA TYR A 160 15.09 9.14 13.36
C TYR A 160 14.84 7.63 13.23
N GLY A 161 14.91 7.07 12.03
CA GLY A 161 14.77 5.65 11.76
C GLY A 161 13.47 5.27 11.08
N TYR A 162 13.23 3.96 10.97
CA TYR A 162 12.01 3.43 10.35
C TYR A 162 10.77 3.78 11.16
N ASP A 163 9.74 4.32 10.51
CA ASP A 163 8.49 4.73 11.17
C ASP A 163 7.27 4.16 10.44
N GLN A 164 6.60 3.19 11.08
CA GLN A 164 5.33 2.63 10.60
C GLN A 164 4.29 2.66 11.70
N ARG A 165 3.31 3.54 11.57
CA ARG A 165 2.24 3.72 12.53
C ARG A 165 0.89 3.80 11.86
N ILE A 166 -0.11 3.25 12.52
CA ILE A 166 -1.50 3.34 12.08
C ILE A 166 -2.34 3.78 13.28
N GLU A 167 -3.13 4.82 13.09
CA GLU A 167 -4.13 5.27 14.05
C GLU A 167 -5.51 5.18 13.41
N VAL A 168 -6.44 4.54 14.10
CA VAL A 168 -7.86 4.48 13.71
C VAL A 168 -8.68 5.22 14.77
N PHE A 169 -9.31 6.32 14.37
CA PHE A 169 -10.33 7.01 15.14
C PHE A 169 -11.71 6.59 14.65
N GLY A 170 -12.49 6.00 15.54
CA GLY A 170 -13.82 5.48 15.25
C GLY A 170 -14.90 6.08 16.15
N GLU A 171 -16.13 5.58 16.04
CA GLU A 171 -17.30 6.09 16.78
C GLU A 171 -17.21 5.85 18.28
N LYS A 172 -16.54 4.78 18.72
CA LYS A 172 -16.45 4.36 20.13
C LYS A 172 -15.11 4.67 20.76
N GLY A 173 -14.10 5.06 19.98
CA GLY A 173 -12.78 5.34 20.52
C GLY A 173 -11.67 5.33 19.46
N LYS A 174 -10.46 5.18 19.95
CA LYS A 174 -9.24 5.20 19.15
C LYS A 174 -8.39 3.97 19.42
N ILE A 175 -7.87 3.37 18.34
CA ILE A 175 -6.88 2.28 18.42
C ILE A 175 -5.68 2.69 17.57
N ALA A 176 -4.48 2.43 18.06
CA ALA A 176 -3.26 2.74 17.31
C ALA A 176 -2.21 1.64 17.44
N THR A 177 -1.42 1.45 16.39
CA THR A 177 -0.15 0.75 16.44
C THR A 177 0.98 1.77 16.61
N GLN A 178 2.05 1.39 17.27
CA GLN A 178 3.27 2.19 17.41
C GLN A 178 4.47 1.36 16.96
N ASN A 179 5.53 2.04 16.53
CA ASN A 179 6.83 1.39 16.39
C ASN A 179 7.31 0.92 17.76
N ILE A 180 7.74 -0.32 17.83
CA ILE A 180 8.37 -0.90 19.01
C ILE A 180 9.83 -1.22 18.65
#